data_f2ff4807a2fc121ae425c6554a5f774b
#
_entry.id   f2ff4807a2fc121ae425c6554a5f774b
#
_cell.length_a   1.000
_cell.length_b   1.000
_cell.length_c   1.000
_cell.angle_alpha   90.00
_cell.angle_beta   90.00
_cell.angle_gamma   90.00
#
_symmetry.space_group_name_H-M   'P 1'
#
loop_
_entity.id
_entity.type
_entity.pdbx_description
1 polymer ?
#
loop_
_entity_poly.entity_id
_entity_poly.type
_entity_poly.pdbx_seq_one_letter_code
_entity_poly.pdbx_strand_id
1 'polypeptide(L)'
;MVMNKPTVFISHSFSDEGWTREFANSLQQRGLKVWLDSNALHLGHSLTEATEKGLRESNVIALLVTPDTINRPNLFFEIGAAMGMGKPLIPVVSKDINPSALPTSLRERRYLLKNSPDATAQEFVSQAMEI
;
A
#
# COMPACT_ATOMS: atom_id res chain seq x y z
N MET A 1 27.48 1.55 11.25
CA MET A 1 26.93 1.55 9.90
C MET A 1 25.47 1.98 9.92
N VAL A 2 25.14 2.99 9.18
CA VAL A 2 23.77 3.48 9.12
C VAL A 2 23.04 2.71 8.03
N MET A 3 22.03 1.96 8.43
CA MET A 3 21.17 1.32 7.47
C MET A 3 20.04 2.27 7.10
N ASN A 4 19.91 2.53 5.81
CA ASN A 4 18.81 3.34 5.35
C ASN A 4 17.49 2.62 5.60
N LYS A 5 16.60 3.26 6.33
CA LYS A 5 15.29 2.70 6.60
C LYS A 5 14.45 2.78 5.32
N PRO A 6 13.83 1.68 4.92
CA PRO A 6 12.98 1.75 3.73
C PRO A 6 11.80 2.68 3.95
N THR A 7 11.40 3.33 2.87
CA THR A 7 10.23 4.19 2.84
C THR A 7 9.08 3.43 2.21
N VAL A 8 7.96 3.40 2.90
CA VAL A 8 6.75 2.72 2.45
C VAL A 8 5.74 3.76 2.00
N PHE A 9 5.27 3.62 0.78
CA PHE A 9 4.14 4.40 0.28
C PHE A 9 2.87 3.61 0.55
N ILE A 10 1.92 4.19 1.27
CA ILE A 10 0.65 3.52 1.58
C ILE A 10 -0.45 4.15 0.75
N SER A 11 -1.04 3.37 -0.13
CA SER A 11 -2.20 3.75 -0.93
C SER A 11 -3.45 3.18 -0.26
N HIS A 12 -4.43 4.04 0.03
CA HIS A 12 -5.64 3.63 0.74
C HIS A 12 -6.81 4.56 0.41
N SER A 13 -8.02 4.11 0.70
CA SER A 13 -9.20 4.95 0.57
C SER A 13 -9.40 5.78 1.84
N PHE A 14 -10.14 6.86 1.70
CA PHE A 14 -10.45 7.74 2.83
C PHE A 14 -11.18 6.99 3.96
N SER A 15 -12.06 6.08 3.60
CA SER A 15 -12.83 5.32 4.59
C SER A 15 -11.96 4.39 5.45
N ASP A 16 -10.76 4.06 4.99
CA ASP A 16 -9.83 3.21 5.73
C ASP A 16 -8.78 3.99 6.50
N GLU A 17 -8.93 5.31 6.60
CA GLU A 17 -7.90 6.16 7.17
C GLU A 17 -7.55 5.82 8.62
N GLY A 18 -8.53 5.50 9.45
CA GLY A 18 -8.28 5.15 10.85
C GLY A 18 -7.37 3.94 10.99
N TRP A 19 -7.72 2.85 10.30
CA TRP A 19 -6.90 1.64 10.30
C TRP A 19 -5.51 1.93 9.73
N THR A 20 -5.48 2.69 8.64
CA THR A 20 -4.23 2.99 7.94
C THR A 20 -3.28 3.81 8.80
N ARG A 21 -3.80 4.78 9.56
CA ARG A 21 -2.95 5.57 10.48
C ARG A 21 -2.30 4.70 11.53
N GLU A 22 -3.05 3.76 12.11
CA GLU A 22 -2.49 2.85 13.09
C GLU A 22 -1.46 1.91 12.46
N PHE A 23 -1.73 1.43 11.26
CA PHE A 23 -0.78 0.63 10.50
C PHE A 23 0.51 1.41 10.24
N ALA A 24 0.38 2.67 9.80
CA ALA A 24 1.53 3.54 9.56
C ALA A 24 2.34 3.75 10.83
N ASN A 25 1.67 4.00 11.96
CA ASN A 25 2.35 4.16 13.25
C ASN A 25 3.13 2.90 13.62
N SER A 26 2.54 1.74 13.42
CA SER A 26 3.21 0.47 13.71
C SER A 26 4.44 0.28 12.82
N LEU A 27 4.35 0.66 11.55
CA LEU A 27 5.51 0.60 10.66
C LEU A 27 6.61 1.54 11.12
N GLN A 28 6.25 2.76 11.52
CA GLN A 28 7.22 3.73 12.01
C GLN A 28 7.90 3.25 13.29
N GLN A 29 7.16 2.63 14.19
CA GLN A 29 7.73 2.06 15.40
C GLN A 29 8.72 0.95 15.10
N ARG A 30 8.58 0.29 13.96
CA ARG A 30 9.48 -0.76 13.50
C ARG A 30 10.64 -0.21 12.66
N GLY A 31 10.76 1.11 12.57
CA GLY A 31 11.90 1.76 11.93
C GLY A 31 11.72 2.11 10.48
N LEU A 32 10.50 2.01 9.94
CA LEU A 32 10.24 2.36 8.56
C LEU A 32 9.77 3.81 8.45
N LYS A 33 10.08 4.44 7.33
CA LYS A 33 9.50 5.73 6.98
C LYS A 33 8.21 5.48 6.21
N VAL A 34 7.23 6.34 6.39
CA VAL A 34 5.93 6.15 5.77
C VAL A 34 5.51 7.41 5.02
N TRP A 35 5.06 7.21 3.80
CA TRP A 35 4.38 8.22 3.01
C TRP A 35 2.92 7.82 2.89
N LEU A 36 2.03 8.60 3.48
CA LEU A 36 0.59 8.37 3.41
C LEU A 36 0.00 9.26 2.32
N ASP A 37 -0.72 8.64 1.40
CA ASP A 37 -1.41 9.40 0.36
C ASP A 37 -2.89 9.00 0.30
N SER A 38 -3.71 9.70 1.08
CA SER A 38 -5.15 9.54 1.03
C SER A 38 -5.78 10.19 -0.18
N ASN A 39 -5.04 11.07 -0.86
CA ASN A 39 -5.56 11.79 -2.03
C ASN A 39 -5.55 10.94 -3.29
N ALA A 40 -4.67 9.97 -3.36
CA ALA A 40 -4.52 9.14 -4.55
C ALA A 40 -5.80 8.40 -4.92
N LEU A 41 -6.61 8.05 -3.93
CA LEU A 41 -7.85 7.30 -4.14
C LEU A 41 -9.10 8.17 -4.04
N HIS A 42 -8.95 9.49 -4.05
CA HIS A 42 -10.10 10.39 -4.07
C HIS A 42 -10.77 10.39 -5.44
N LEU A 43 -12.06 10.66 -5.42
CA LEU A 43 -12.89 10.63 -6.62
C LEU A 43 -12.36 11.56 -7.70
N GLY A 44 -12.21 11.02 -8.90
CA GLY A 44 -11.93 11.80 -10.09
C GLY A 44 -10.54 12.38 -10.20
N HIS A 45 -9.63 12.02 -9.31
CA HIS A 45 -8.29 12.56 -9.35
C HIS A 45 -7.33 11.67 -10.11
N SER A 46 -6.59 12.28 -11.01
CA SER A 46 -5.44 11.66 -11.64
C SER A 46 -4.28 11.67 -10.65
N LEU A 47 -3.20 10.98 -11.01
CA LEU A 47 -1.98 10.97 -10.22
C LEU A 47 -1.45 12.39 -10.08
N THR A 48 -1.37 12.90 -8.86
CA THR A 48 -0.85 14.23 -8.60
C THR A 48 0.68 14.20 -8.53
N GLU A 49 1.28 15.40 -8.64
CA GLU A 49 2.73 15.50 -8.47
C GLU A 49 3.19 15.00 -7.10
N ALA A 50 2.40 15.26 -6.06
CA ALA A 50 2.73 14.79 -4.72
C ALA A 50 2.72 13.26 -4.65
N THR A 51 1.70 12.63 -5.25
CA THR A 51 1.61 11.18 -5.30
C THR A 51 2.77 10.59 -6.08
N GLU A 52 3.09 11.17 -7.22
CA GLU A 52 4.20 10.72 -8.04
C GLU A 52 5.52 10.82 -7.29
N LYS A 53 5.73 11.93 -6.58
CA LYS A 53 6.92 12.12 -5.77
C LYS A 53 7.01 11.06 -4.68
N GLY A 54 5.91 10.82 -3.98
CA GLY A 54 5.87 9.80 -2.93
C GLY A 54 6.21 8.41 -3.45
N LEU A 55 5.67 8.06 -4.62
CA LEU A 55 5.99 6.78 -5.25
C LEU A 55 7.45 6.68 -5.61
N ARG A 56 8.03 7.74 -6.18
CA ARG A 56 9.44 7.74 -6.56
C ARG A 56 10.38 7.61 -5.36
N GLU A 57 10.06 8.30 -4.29
CA GLU A 57 10.90 8.32 -3.10
C GLU A 57 10.73 7.09 -2.23
N SER A 58 9.73 6.29 -2.51
CA SER A 58 9.46 5.09 -1.71
C SER A 58 10.21 3.89 -2.24
N ASN A 59 10.49 2.96 -1.34
CA ASN A 59 11.17 1.71 -1.69
C ASN A 59 10.19 0.57 -1.91
N VAL A 60 9.03 0.63 -1.29
CA VAL A 60 8.01 -0.40 -1.38
C VAL A 60 6.64 0.26 -1.27
N ILE A 61 5.67 -0.31 -1.97
CA ILE A 61 4.30 0.19 -2.00
C ILE A 61 3.41 -0.78 -1.22
N ALA A 62 2.69 -0.26 -0.23
CA ALA A 62 1.63 -1.00 0.44
C ALA A 62 0.32 -0.55 -0.17
N LEU A 63 -0.38 -1.47 -0.81
CA LEU A 63 -1.65 -1.18 -1.46
C LEU A 63 -2.77 -1.79 -0.65
N LEU A 64 -3.58 -0.95 -0.02
CA LEU A 64 -4.71 -1.42 0.78
C LEU A 64 -5.89 -1.67 -0.14
N VAL A 65 -6.30 -2.93 -0.26
CA VAL A 65 -7.40 -3.36 -1.12
C VAL A 65 -8.60 -3.74 -0.27
N THR A 66 -9.62 -2.91 -0.31
CA THR A 66 -10.84 -3.08 0.47
C THR A 66 -12.05 -3.03 -0.47
N PRO A 67 -13.26 -3.37 0.01
CA PRO A 67 -14.43 -3.24 -0.84
C PRO A 67 -14.62 -1.85 -1.43
N ASP A 68 -14.16 -0.81 -0.75
CA ASP A 68 -14.25 0.56 -1.27
C ASP A 68 -13.29 0.82 -2.41
N THR A 69 -12.15 0.16 -2.43
CA THR A 69 -11.08 0.47 -3.40
C THR A 69 -11.05 -0.46 -4.60
N ILE A 70 -11.57 -1.68 -4.46
CA ILE A 70 -11.40 -2.71 -5.49
C ILE A 70 -11.99 -2.34 -6.83
N ASN A 71 -13.02 -1.50 -6.85
CA ASN A 71 -13.71 -1.10 -8.07
C ASN A 71 -13.35 0.33 -8.51
N ARG A 72 -12.35 0.94 -7.92
CA ARG A 72 -11.99 2.31 -8.26
C ARG A 72 -10.97 2.33 -9.40
N PRO A 73 -11.19 3.18 -10.41
CA PRO A 73 -10.24 3.28 -11.53
C PRO A 73 -8.83 3.64 -11.10
N ASN A 74 -8.69 4.48 -10.08
CA ASN A 74 -7.37 4.92 -9.60
C ASN A 74 -6.52 3.78 -9.07
N LEU A 75 -7.15 2.71 -8.58
CA LEU A 75 -6.42 1.54 -8.10
C LEU A 75 -5.54 0.96 -9.19
N PHE A 76 -6.13 0.73 -10.36
CA PHE A 76 -5.38 0.18 -11.49
C PHE A 76 -4.30 1.13 -11.98
N PHE A 77 -4.59 2.42 -11.94
CA PHE A 77 -3.63 3.43 -12.35
C PHE A 77 -2.40 3.41 -11.44
N GLU A 78 -2.62 3.34 -10.13
CA GLU A 78 -1.53 3.30 -9.16
C GLU A 78 -0.72 2.01 -9.24
N ILE A 79 -1.38 0.88 -9.47
CA ILE A 79 -0.69 -0.38 -9.70
C ILE A 79 0.23 -0.26 -10.90
N GLY A 80 -0.29 0.29 -12.01
CA GLY A 80 0.49 0.48 -13.21
C GLY A 80 1.67 1.41 -13.00
N ALA A 81 1.47 2.50 -12.27
CA ALA A 81 2.52 3.46 -11.99
C ALA A 81 3.63 2.81 -11.14
N ALA A 82 3.26 2.07 -10.11
CA ALA A 82 4.24 1.40 -9.25
C ALA A 82 5.05 0.38 -10.04
N MET A 83 4.38 -0.41 -10.89
CA MET A 83 5.05 -1.40 -11.71
C MET A 83 5.97 -0.74 -12.75
N GLY A 84 5.53 0.37 -13.33
CA GLY A 84 6.33 1.12 -14.29
C GLY A 84 7.59 1.72 -13.68
N MET A 85 7.55 2.03 -12.39
CA MET A 85 8.71 2.53 -11.66
C MET A 85 9.58 1.41 -11.09
N GLY A 86 9.20 0.16 -11.28
CA GLY A 86 9.95 -0.98 -10.75
C GLY A 86 9.88 -1.12 -9.25
N LYS A 87 8.89 -0.54 -8.62
CA LYS A 87 8.75 -0.62 -7.16
C LYS A 87 8.07 -1.91 -6.73
N PRO A 88 8.59 -2.62 -5.73
CA PRO A 88 7.87 -3.75 -5.16
C PRO A 88 6.53 -3.31 -4.59
N LEU A 89 5.51 -4.09 -4.84
CA LEU A 89 4.15 -3.80 -4.39
C LEU A 89 3.64 -4.95 -3.55
N ILE A 90 3.24 -4.66 -2.32
CA ILE A 90 2.68 -5.64 -1.41
C ILE A 90 1.22 -5.26 -1.15
N PRO A 91 0.26 -6.02 -1.71
CA PRO A 91 -1.14 -5.76 -1.42
C PRO A 91 -1.50 -6.19 0.00
N VAL A 92 -2.34 -5.40 0.65
CA VAL A 92 -2.96 -5.74 1.94
C VAL A 92 -4.45 -5.83 1.69
N VAL A 93 -4.99 -7.03 1.71
CA VAL A 93 -6.33 -7.31 1.21
C VAL A 93 -7.29 -7.55 2.37
N SER A 94 -8.43 -6.87 2.34
CA SER A 94 -9.49 -7.07 3.31
C SER A 94 -10.03 -8.50 3.23
N LYS A 95 -10.31 -9.10 4.38
CA LYS A 95 -10.87 -10.44 4.46
C LYS A 95 -12.26 -10.55 3.86
N ASP A 96 -12.93 -9.41 3.67
CA ASP A 96 -14.27 -9.36 3.09
C ASP A 96 -14.27 -9.50 1.57
N ILE A 97 -13.09 -9.47 0.95
CA ILE A 97 -12.99 -9.56 -0.50
C ILE A 97 -12.80 -11.02 -0.90
N ASN A 98 -13.65 -11.47 -1.85
CA ASN A 98 -13.45 -12.77 -2.45
C ASN A 98 -12.17 -12.73 -3.29
N PRO A 99 -11.22 -13.64 -3.07
CA PRO A 99 -9.98 -13.64 -3.84
C PRO A 99 -10.18 -13.66 -5.36
N SER A 100 -11.25 -14.27 -5.84
CA SER A 100 -11.54 -14.29 -7.27
C SER A 100 -11.89 -12.91 -7.83
N ALA A 101 -12.26 -11.96 -6.98
CA ALA A 101 -12.58 -10.60 -7.39
C ALA A 101 -11.33 -9.73 -7.55
N LEU A 102 -10.17 -10.20 -7.09
CA LEU A 102 -8.93 -9.45 -7.24
C LEU A 102 -8.48 -9.44 -8.70
N PRO A 103 -7.94 -8.30 -9.17
CA PRO A 103 -7.29 -8.29 -10.48
C PRO A 103 -6.20 -9.35 -10.56
N THR A 104 -6.01 -9.91 -11.75
CA THR A 104 -5.00 -10.95 -11.94
C THR A 104 -3.62 -10.51 -11.48
N SER A 105 -3.26 -9.26 -11.72
CA SER A 105 -1.97 -8.73 -11.31
C SER A 105 -1.76 -8.76 -9.80
N LEU A 106 -2.82 -8.65 -9.02
CA LEU A 106 -2.73 -8.74 -7.56
C LEU A 106 -2.86 -10.18 -7.09
N ARG A 107 -3.72 -10.95 -7.75
CA ARG A 107 -3.98 -12.33 -7.38
C ARG A 107 -2.75 -13.22 -7.52
N GLU A 108 -1.92 -12.94 -8.50
CA GLU A 108 -0.69 -13.68 -8.76
C GLU A 108 0.46 -13.24 -7.84
N ARG A 109 0.30 -12.11 -7.15
CA ARG A 109 1.30 -11.64 -6.20
C ARG A 109 1.03 -12.21 -4.83
N ARG A 110 2.11 -12.33 -4.05
CA ARG A 110 1.98 -12.63 -2.64
C ARG A 110 1.35 -11.42 -1.96
N TYR A 111 0.23 -11.61 -1.31
CA TYR A 111 -0.47 -10.53 -0.61
C TYR A 111 -0.70 -10.90 0.84
N LEU A 112 -0.93 -9.87 1.66
CA LEU A 112 -1.25 -10.02 3.07
C LEU A 112 -2.74 -9.86 3.28
N LEU A 113 -3.28 -10.58 4.26
CA LEU A 113 -4.64 -10.33 4.70
C LEU A 113 -4.62 -9.21 5.75
N LYS A 114 -5.60 -8.33 5.66
CA LYS A 114 -5.75 -7.23 6.60
C LYS A 114 -6.22 -7.79 7.94
N ASN A 115 -5.36 -7.70 8.94
CA ASN A 115 -5.65 -8.07 10.33
C ASN A 115 -5.63 -6.79 11.19
N SER A 116 -5.31 -6.90 12.48
CA SER A 116 -5.08 -5.71 13.27
C SER A 116 -3.92 -4.92 12.65
N PRO A 117 -3.90 -3.60 12.82
CA PRO A 117 -2.83 -2.79 12.23
C PRO A 117 -1.43 -3.27 12.64
N ASP A 118 -1.24 -3.61 13.89
CA ASP A 118 0.08 -4.04 14.37
C ASP A 118 0.48 -5.40 13.82
N ALA A 119 -0.44 -6.36 13.79
CA ALA A 119 -0.15 -7.69 13.25
C ALA A 119 0.16 -7.60 11.75
N THR A 120 -0.59 -6.79 11.02
CA THR A 120 -0.36 -6.59 9.59
C THR A 120 0.98 -5.90 9.36
N ALA A 121 1.33 -4.92 10.19
CA ALA A 121 2.60 -4.23 10.08
C ALA A 121 3.77 -5.19 10.30
N GLN A 122 3.65 -6.09 11.25
CA GLN A 122 4.69 -7.08 11.51
C GLN A 122 4.92 -7.97 10.29
N GLU A 123 3.86 -8.47 9.69
CA GLU A 123 3.98 -9.30 8.48
C GLU A 123 4.52 -8.49 7.30
N PHE A 124 4.07 -7.24 7.17
CA PHE A 124 4.53 -6.38 6.10
C PHE A 124 6.03 -6.14 6.17
N VAL A 125 6.53 -5.81 7.35
CA VAL A 125 7.97 -5.57 7.55
C VAL A 125 8.77 -6.82 7.19
N SER A 126 8.29 -7.97 7.61
CA SER A 126 8.94 -9.24 7.30
C SER A 126 9.09 -9.44 5.79
N GLN A 127 8.03 -9.17 5.02
CA GLN A 127 8.09 -9.30 3.57
C GLN A 127 8.91 -8.20 2.91
N ALA A 128 8.79 -6.98 3.39
CA ALA A 128 9.51 -5.85 2.81
C ALA A 128 11.02 -6.01 2.97
N MET A 129 11.46 -6.60 4.07
CA MET A 129 12.89 -6.80 4.32
C MET A 129 13.49 -7.95 3.51
N GLU A 130 12.66 -8.76 2.86
CA GLU A 130 13.12 -9.85 1.98
C GLU A 130 13.35 -9.39 0.55
N ILE A 131 12.97 -8.16 0.24
CA ILE A 131 13.04 -7.62 -1.12
C ILE A 131 14.43 -7.04 -1.42
#